data_a141a606e5ad6f572f5ccddf17f22759
#
_entry.id   a141a606e5ad6f572f5ccddf17f22759
#
_cell.length_a   1.000
_cell.length_b   1.000
_cell.length_c   1.000
_cell.angle_alpha   90.00
_cell.angle_beta   90.00
_cell.angle_gamma   90.00
#
_symmetry.space_group_name_H-M   'P 1'
#
loop_
_entity.id
_entity.type
_entity.pdbx_description
1 polymer ?
#
loop_
_entity_poly.entity_id
_entity_poly.type
_entity_poly.pdbx_seq_one_letter_code
_entity_poly.pdbx_strand_id
1 'polypeptide(L)'
;YIRVMFSEITRILNHIMNISAFALDVGAMTPLLWGFEEREKLMEFYECVSGARLHAAYFRPGGVHRDLPAGLLEDISKFCDEFPKIIDDVESLLTENRIFRQRTVDVGIVNRDDALDWGFSGPMLRGSGVPWDLRKSQPYDVYGRMDFDIPVGKTGDCFDRYLVRVEEMRQSLRIIRQCIDEMPGGPVRTQDNKIAPPRRGEMKQSMEALIHHFKLYTEGYHVPEGETYTAVEAPKGEFGVYV
;
A
#
# COMPACT_ATOMS: atom_id res chain seq x y z
N TYR A 1 10.83 -0.78 7.52
CA TYR A 1 9.61 -1.30 8.14
C TYR A 1 8.46 -0.28 8.07
N ILE A 2 8.64 0.96 8.56
CA ILE A 2 7.59 1.99 8.52
C ILE A 2 7.04 2.20 7.10
N ARG A 3 7.92 2.27 6.08
CA ARG A 3 7.50 2.43 4.68
C ARG A 3 6.66 1.26 4.19
N VAL A 4 7.08 0.03 4.48
CA VAL A 4 6.32 -1.18 4.12
C VAL A 4 4.97 -1.22 4.83
N MET A 5 4.94 -0.94 6.14
CA MET A 5 3.71 -0.88 6.93
C MET A 5 2.69 0.10 6.32
N PHE A 6 3.10 1.34 6.03
CA PHE A 6 2.22 2.33 5.43
C PHE A 6 1.88 2.05 3.95
N SER A 7 2.74 1.34 3.22
CA SER A 7 2.41 0.86 1.87
C SER A 7 1.27 -0.17 1.91
N GLU A 8 1.31 -1.09 2.89
CA GLU A 8 0.23 -2.07 3.06
C GLU A 8 -1.06 -1.44 3.61
N ILE A 9 -0.98 -0.43 4.48
CA ILE A 9 -2.14 0.39 4.87
C ILE A 9 -2.77 1.05 3.63
N THR A 10 -1.96 1.59 2.73
CA THR A 10 -2.45 2.16 1.45
C THR A 10 -3.09 1.10 0.57
N ARG A 11 -2.56 -0.13 0.55
CA ARG A 11 -3.14 -1.25 -0.18
C ARG A 11 -4.53 -1.59 0.34
N ILE A 12 -4.69 -1.71 1.66
CA ILE A 12 -5.99 -1.95 2.29
C ILE A 12 -6.96 -0.81 1.97
N LEU A 13 -6.54 0.46 2.11
CA LEU A 13 -7.35 1.62 1.75
C LEU A 13 -7.88 1.56 0.33
N ASN A 14 -7.03 1.16 -0.63
CA ASN A 14 -7.43 1.05 -2.03
C ASN A 14 -8.37 -0.13 -2.28
N HIS A 15 -8.09 -1.29 -1.70
CA HIS A 15 -8.92 -2.48 -1.90
C HIS A 15 -10.31 -2.33 -1.29
N ILE A 16 -10.43 -1.73 -0.11
CA ILE A 16 -11.73 -1.39 0.47
C ILE A 16 -12.52 -0.50 -0.48
N MET A 17 -11.91 0.58 -0.98
CA MET A 17 -12.58 1.49 -1.92
C MET A 17 -12.98 0.76 -3.21
N ASN A 18 -12.10 -0.07 -3.77
CA ASN A 18 -12.36 -0.79 -5.00
C ASN A 18 -13.52 -1.78 -4.85
N ILE A 19 -13.49 -2.62 -3.80
CA ILE A 19 -14.54 -3.62 -3.53
C ILE A 19 -15.87 -2.93 -3.24
N SER A 20 -15.85 -1.88 -2.45
CA SER A 20 -17.05 -1.12 -2.08
C SER A 20 -17.70 -0.44 -3.28
N ALA A 21 -16.89 0.19 -4.15
CA ALA A 21 -17.37 0.81 -5.39
C ALA A 21 -17.88 -0.24 -6.38
N PHE A 22 -17.20 -1.38 -6.49
CA PHE A 22 -17.63 -2.49 -7.33
C PHE A 22 -18.97 -3.08 -6.87
N ALA A 23 -19.15 -3.24 -5.55
CA ALA A 23 -20.45 -3.65 -4.99
C ALA A 23 -21.56 -2.63 -5.29
N LEU A 24 -21.26 -1.34 -5.22
CA LEU A 24 -22.20 -0.28 -5.58
C LEU A 24 -22.63 -0.36 -7.06
N ASP A 25 -21.70 -0.60 -7.98
CA ASP A 25 -21.98 -0.75 -9.41
C ASP A 25 -22.91 -1.95 -9.70
N VAL A 26 -22.83 -2.98 -8.88
CA VAL A 26 -23.73 -4.14 -8.93
C VAL A 26 -25.08 -3.86 -8.26
N GLY A 27 -25.18 -2.80 -7.46
CA GLY A 27 -26.40 -2.34 -6.80
C GLY A 27 -26.41 -2.46 -5.27
N ALA A 28 -25.31 -2.90 -4.64
CA ALA A 28 -25.18 -2.99 -3.19
C ALA A 28 -24.51 -1.76 -2.60
N MET A 29 -25.30 -0.81 -2.04
CA MET A 29 -24.78 0.45 -1.50
C MET A 29 -24.18 0.30 -0.09
N THR A 30 -24.67 -0.61 0.72
CA THR A 30 -24.26 -0.78 2.12
C THR A 30 -22.74 -1.04 2.29
N PRO A 31 -22.09 -1.92 1.49
CA PRO A 31 -20.65 -2.13 1.59
C PRO A 31 -19.81 -0.87 1.38
N LEU A 32 -20.31 0.09 0.59
CA LEU A 32 -19.62 1.36 0.40
C LEU A 32 -19.57 2.15 1.71
N LEU A 33 -20.68 2.26 2.42
CA LEU A 33 -20.75 3.00 3.67
C LEU A 33 -19.89 2.35 4.77
N TRP A 34 -19.97 1.03 4.92
CA TRP A 34 -19.14 0.28 5.86
C TRP A 34 -17.65 0.37 5.52
N GLY A 35 -17.30 0.20 4.27
CA GLY A 35 -15.92 0.32 3.81
C GLY A 35 -15.33 1.71 4.08
N PHE A 36 -16.11 2.77 3.91
CA PHE A 36 -15.64 4.13 4.15
C PHE A 36 -15.47 4.43 5.66
N GLU A 37 -16.23 3.80 6.54
CA GLU A 37 -15.99 3.88 7.98
C GLU A 37 -14.60 3.29 8.34
N GLU A 38 -14.25 2.14 7.80
CA GLU A 38 -12.93 1.54 8.03
C GLU A 38 -11.80 2.34 7.37
N ARG A 39 -12.06 2.91 6.20
CA ARG A 39 -11.09 3.81 5.54
C ARG A 39 -10.79 5.04 6.38
N GLU A 40 -11.78 5.56 7.11
CA GLU A 40 -11.57 6.71 8.01
C GLU A 40 -10.54 6.40 9.09
N LYS A 41 -10.63 5.25 9.75
CA LYS A 41 -9.66 4.80 10.76
C LYS A 41 -8.24 4.75 10.21
N LEU A 42 -8.07 4.21 8.99
CA LEU A 42 -6.76 4.14 8.33
C LEU A 42 -6.21 5.51 7.91
N MET A 43 -7.10 6.44 7.52
CA MET A 43 -6.69 7.81 7.19
C MET A 43 -6.26 8.60 8.42
N GLU A 44 -6.81 8.31 9.59
CA GLU A 44 -6.35 8.88 10.87
C GLU A 44 -4.89 8.51 11.15
N PHE A 45 -4.45 7.29 10.82
CA PHE A 45 -3.05 6.90 10.96
C PHE A 45 -2.12 7.75 10.10
N TYR A 46 -2.52 8.05 8.85
CA TYR A 46 -1.78 8.99 8.00
C TYR A 46 -1.77 10.42 8.54
N GLU A 47 -2.89 10.87 9.08
CA GLU A 47 -2.98 12.19 9.71
C GLU A 47 -2.05 12.30 10.92
N CYS A 48 -1.97 11.29 11.76
CA CYS A 48 -1.07 11.25 12.92
C CYS A 48 0.41 11.41 12.53
N VAL A 49 0.86 10.80 11.44
CA VAL A 49 2.27 10.83 11.03
C VAL A 49 2.64 11.99 10.11
N SER A 50 1.71 12.49 9.31
CA SER A 50 2.00 13.48 8.27
C SER A 50 1.23 14.79 8.42
N GLY A 51 0.12 14.79 9.16
CA GLY A 51 -0.83 15.91 9.23
C GLY A 51 -1.81 15.96 8.06
N ALA A 52 -1.74 15.02 7.12
CA ALA A 52 -2.64 14.92 5.97
C ALA A 52 -3.27 13.54 5.88
N ARG A 53 -4.57 13.48 5.59
CA ARG A 53 -5.36 12.25 5.54
C ARG A 53 -5.11 11.40 4.29
N LEU A 54 -4.95 12.03 3.12
CA LEU A 54 -4.82 11.37 1.82
C LEU A 54 -3.49 11.69 1.13
N HIS A 55 -3.20 12.93 0.89
CA HIS A 55 -2.01 13.36 0.16
C HIS A 55 -0.82 13.54 1.11
N ALA A 56 -0.49 12.48 1.82
CA ALA A 56 0.58 12.47 2.79
C ALA A 56 1.95 12.39 2.09
N ALA A 57 2.76 13.41 2.25
CA ALA A 57 4.15 13.40 1.81
C ALA A 57 5.05 12.80 2.91
N TYR A 58 4.70 11.60 3.37
CA TYR A 58 5.35 10.95 4.50
C TYR A 58 6.64 10.23 4.09
N PHE A 59 6.63 9.53 2.97
CA PHE A 59 7.81 8.91 2.40
C PHE A 59 8.72 9.98 1.78
N ARG A 60 9.99 9.94 2.13
CA ARG A 60 10.98 10.91 1.67
C ARG A 60 12.24 10.19 1.20
N PRO A 61 13.02 10.79 0.29
CA PRO A 61 14.37 10.31 0.01
C PRO A 61 15.14 10.09 1.32
N GLY A 62 15.69 8.88 1.49
CA GLY A 62 16.43 8.49 2.69
C GLY A 62 15.60 8.02 3.89
N GLY A 63 14.26 7.86 3.76
CA GLY A 63 13.43 7.31 4.83
C GLY A 63 12.03 7.89 4.90
N VAL A 64 11.60 8.32 6.10
CA VAL A 64 10.30 8.95 6.34
C VAL A 64 10.46 10.32 6.98
N HIS A 65 9.42 11.15 6.86
CA HIS A 65 9.49 12.55 7.32
C HIS A 65 9.66 12.69 8.83
N ARG A 66 8.95 11.88 9.61
CA ARG A 66 8.93 11.89 11.08
C ARG A 66 8.86 10.47 11.60
N ASP A 67 9.29 10.28 12.85
CA ASP A 67 9.06 9.06 13.60
C ASP A 67 7.59 8.88 13.96
N LEU A 68 7.23 7.65 14.31
CA LEU A 68 5.88 7.30 14.72
C LEU A 68 5.54 7.97 16.06
N PRO A 69 4.36 8.61 16.20
CA PRO A 69 3.89 9.07 17.48
C PRO A 69 3.71 7.92 18.47
N ALA A 70 3.88 8.22 19.77
CA ALA A 70 3.62 7.24 20.82
C ALA A 70 2.14 6.80 20.78
N GLY A 71 1.91 5.50 20.91
CA GLY A 71 0.57 4.89 20.88
C GLY A 71 0.07 4.48 19.50
N LEU A 72 0.67 5.00 18.42
CA LEU A 72 0.19 4.70 17.06
C LEU A 72 0.35 3.22 16.67
N LEU A 73 1.43 2.56 17.12
CA LEU A 73 1.63 1.13 16.83
C LEU A 73 0.58 0.27 17.52
N GLU A 74 0.17 0.63 18.73
CA GLU A 74 -0.90 -0.03 19.47
C GLU A 74 -2.25 0.15 18.76
N ASP A 75 -2.53 1.35 18.26
CA ASP A 75 -3.76 1.63 17.51
C ASP A 75 -3.81 0.85 16.19
N ILE A 76 -2.69 0.77 15.46
CA ILE A 76 -2.58 -0.03 14.23
C ILE A 76 -2.74 -1.53 14.57
N SER A 77 -2.13 -2.01 15.65
CA SER A 77 -2.26 -3.40 16.09
C SER A 77 -3.73 -3.74 16.41
N LYS A 78 -4.42 -2.87 17.14
CA LYS A 78 -5.84 -3.01 17.44
C LYS A 78 -6.70 -3.06 16.17
N PHE A 79 -6.42 -2.17 15.21
CA PHE A 79 -7.09 -2.22 13.91
C PHE A 79 -6.88 -3.57 13.21
N CYS A 80 -5.65 -4.10 13.23
CA CYS A 80 -5.33 -5.41 12.64
C CYS A 80 -6.09 -6.56 13.30
N ASP A 81 -6.49 -6.44 14.56
CA ASP A 81 -7.28 -7.46 15.27
C ASP A 81 -8.79 -7.35 14.99
N GLU A 82 -9.29 -6.16 14.74
CA GLU A 82 -10.70 -5.88 14.50
C GLU A 82 -11.09 -6.05 13.02
N PHE A 83 -10.24 -5.61 12.10
CA PHE A 83 -10.54 -5.54 10.66
C PHE A 83 -10.85 -6.89 9.97
N PRO A 84 -10.29 -8.05 10.35
CA PRO A 84 -10.67 -9.33 9.76
C PRO A 84 -12.16 -9.63 9.86
N LYS A 85 -12.83 -9.23 10.95
CA LYS A 85 -14.28 -9.41 11.13
C LYS A 85 -15.07 -8.61 10.10
N ILE A 86 -14.60 -7.40 9.79
CA ILE A 86 -15.23 -6.54 8.78
C ILE A 86 -15.08 -7.15 7.38
N ILE A 87 -13.92 -7.74 7.07
CA ILE A 87 -13.72 -8.48 5.82
C ILE A 87 -14.72 -9.62 5.74
N ASP A 88 -14.85 -10.41 6.80
CA ASP A 88 -15.77 -11.56 6.85
C ASP A 88 -17.23 -11.11 6.69
N ASP A 89 -17.63 -9.99 7.29
CA ASP A 89 -18.97 -9.41 7.13
C ASP A 89 -19.24 -8.97 5.68
N VAL A 90 -18.28 -8.34 5.03
CA VAL A 90 -18.37 -7.96 3.61
C VAL A 90 -18.45 -9.20 2.71
N GLU A 91 -17.63 -10.22 2.98
CA GLU A 91 -17.69 -11.48 2.25
C GLU A 91 -19.04 -12.19 2.42
N SER A 92 -19.58 -12.26 3.63
CA SER A 92 -20.87 -12.85 3.88
C SER A 92 -22.00 -12.19 3.11
N LEU A 93 -21.89 -10.88 2.89
CA LEU A 93 -22.86 -10.10 2.12
C LEU A 93 -22.70 -10.27 0.60
N LEU A 94 -21.48 -10.41 0.09
CA LEU A 94 -21.19 -10.36 -1.35
C LEU A 94 -20.87 -11.73 -1.95
N THR A 95 -20.00 -12.53 -1.32
CA THR A 95 -19.41 -13.73 -1.93
C THR A 95 -20.46 -14.78 -2.27
N GLU A 96 -21.44 -15.00 -1.39
CA GLU A 96 -22.52 -15.97 -1.61
C GLU A 96 -23.81 -15.34 -2.18
N ASN A 97 -23.80 -14.03 -2.40
CA ASN A 97 -24.98 -13.34 -2.92
C ASN A 97 -25.24 -13.73 -4.38
N ARG A 98 -26.43 -14.27 -4.64
CA ARG A 98 -26.83 -14.75 -5.97
C ARG A 98 -26.74 -13.66 -7.04
N ILE A 99 -27.15 -12.43 -6.71
CA ILE A 99 -27.14 -11.30 -7.67
C ILE A 99 -25.69 -10.92 -8.00
N PHE A 100 -24.84 -10.82 -6.98
CA PHE A 100 -23.44 -10.50 -7.15
C PHE A 100 -22.72 -11.57 -8.00
N ARG A 101 -22.93 -12.84 -7.69
CA ARG A 101 -22.34 -13.96 -8.47
C ARG A 101 -22.81 -13.97 -9.91
N GLN A 102 -24.09 -13.78 -10.17
CA GLN A 102 -24.60 -13.72 -11.55
C GLN A 102 -24.07 -12.54 -12.37
N ARG A 103 -23.63 -11.47 -11.70
CA ARG A 103 -23.07 -10.27 -12.33
C ARG A 103 -21.55 -10.33 -12.51
N THR A 104 -20.87 -11.26 -11.84
CA THR A 104 -19.40 -11.25 -11.75
C THR A 104 -18.76 -12.57 -12.21
N VAL A 105 -19.39 -13.70 -11.98
CA VAL A 105 -18.91 -15.02 -12.44
C VAL A 105 -19.07 -15.11 -13.96
N ASP A 106 -18.02 -15.56 -14.63
CA ASP A 106 -17.92 -15.67 -16.09
C ASP A 106 -18.11 -14.33 -16.86
N VAL A 107 -17.95 -13.20 -16.16
CA VAL A 107 -18.06 -11.87 -16.77
C VAL A 107 -16.67 -11.22 -16.85
N GLY A 108 -16.35 -10.67 -18.02
CA GLY A 108 -15.08 -9.98 -18.25
C GLY A 108 -13.86 -10.91 -18.11
N ILE A 109 -13.97 -12.12 -18.63
CA ILE A 109 -12.88 -13.10 -18.60
C ILE A 109 -11.72 -12.57 -19.44
N VAL A 110 -10.54 -12.57 -18.84
CA VAL A 110 -9.27 -12.31 -19.51
C VAL A 110 -8.39 -13.53 -19.23
N ASN A 111 -8.07 -14.27 -20.26
CA ASN A 111 -7.21 -15.43 -20.13
C ASN A 111 -5.75 -15.02 -19.87
N ARG A 112 -4.91 -15.99 -19.53
CA ARG A 112 -3.51 -15.75 -19.18
C ARG A 112 -2.72 -15.10 -20.31
N ASP A 113 -2.90 -15.58 -21.53
CA ASP A 113 -2.12 -15.14 -22.68
C ASP A 113 -2.50 -13.70 -23.08
N ASP A 114 -3.79 -13.40 -23.13
CA ASP A 114 -4.28 -12.03 -23.37
C ASP A 114 -3.83 -11.06 -22.26
N ALA A 115 -3.83 -11.51 -21.01
CA ALA A 115 -3.38 -10.67 -19.88
C ALA A 115 -1.89 -10.32 -19.99
N LEU A 116 -1.07 -11.24 -20.47
CA LEU A 116 0.36 -11.00 -20.72
C LEU A 116 0.57 -10.11 -21.93
N ASP A 117 -0.14 -10.34 -23.04
CA ASP A 117 -0.04 -9.56 -24.27
C ASP A 117 -0.48 -8.09 -24.05
N TRP A 118 -1.47 -7.86 -23.20
CA TRP A 118 -1.95 -6.51 -22.86
C TRP A 118 -1.14 -5.84 -21.74
N GLY A 119 -0.14 -6.51 -21.20
CA GLY A 119 0.72 -5.95 -20.15
C GLY A 119 -0.01 -5.75 -18.83
N PHE A 120 -0.92 -6.64 -18.47
CA PHE A 120 -1.61 -6.58 -17.17
C PHE A 120 -0.62 -6.80 -16.03
N SER A 121 -0.90 -6.17 -14.91
CA SER A 121 -0.15 -6.31 -13.66
C SER A 121 -1.07 -6.32 -12.45
N GLY A 122 -0.53 -6.65 -11.27
CA GLY A 122 -1.26 -6.64 -10.02
C GLY A 122 -2.43 -7.62 -9.94
N PRO A 123 -3.50 -7.27 -9.23
CA PRO A 123 -4.68 -8.14 -9.05
C PRO A 123 -5.34 -8.56 -10.35
N MET A 124 -5.25 -7.75 -11.40
CA MET A 124 -5.78 -8.09 -12.72
C MET A 124 -5.04 -9.28 -13.33
N LEU A 125 -3.71 -9.28 -13.28
CA LEU A 125 -2.89 -10.38 -13.79
C LEU A 125 -3.00 -11.62 -12.90
N ARG A 126 -3.00 -11.44 -11.59
CA ARG A 126 -3.17 -12.55 -10.63
C ARG A 126 -4.55 -13.20 -10.74
N GLY A 127 -5.60 -12.44 -11.02
CA GLY A 127 -6.92 -12.97 -11.35
C GLY A 127 -6.91 -13.92 -12.54
N SER A 128 -6.08 -13.67 -13.55
CA SER A 128 -5.89 -14.51 -14.74
C SER A 128 -4.93 -15.69 -14.55
N GLY A 129 -4.55 -16.02 -13.31
CA GLY A 129 -3.79 -17.23 -12.98
C GLY A 129 -2.26 -17.07 -13.02
N VAL A 130 -1.73 -15.86 -13.07
CA VAL A 130 -0.28 -15.61 -13.08
C VAL A 130 0.18 -15.13 -11.70
N PRO A 131 1.06 -15.86 -10.99
CA PRO A 131 1.52 -15.50 -9.65
C PRO A 131 2.64 -14.45 -9.70
N TRP A 132 2.40 -13.31 -10.35
CA TRP A 132 3.36 -12.22 -10.46
C TRP A 132 3.10 -11.16 -9.40
N ASP A 133 4.11 -10.89 -8.57
CA ASP A 133 4.08 -9.84 -7.55
C ASP A 133 5.50 -9.30 -7.36
N LEU A 134 5.69 -8.01 -7.59
CA LEU A 134 6.98 -7.35 -7.48
C LEU A 134 7.56 -7.38 -6.06
N ARG A 135 6.71 -7.48 -5.05
CA ARG A 135 7.15 -7.60 -3.65
C ARG A 135 7.94 -8.90 -3.39
N LYS A 136 7.73 -9.94 -4.22
CA LYS A 136 8.46 -11.22 -4.16
C LYS A 136 9.46 -11.41 -5.29
N SER A 137 9.13 -10.99 -6.52
CA SER A 137 10.00 -11.17 -7.68
C SER A 137 11.18 -10.19 -7.70
N GLN A 138 10.95 -8.95 -7.24
CA GLN A 138 11.97 -7.90 -7.11
C GLN A 138 11.78 -7.16 -5.77
N PRO A 139 12.10 -7.79 -4.64
CA PRO A 139 11.84 -7.24 -3.33
C PRO A 139 12.51 -5.88 -3.13
N TYR A 140 11.76 -4.93 -2.64
CA TYR A 140 12.23 -3.60 -2.26
C TYR A 140 11.96 -3.34 -0.78
N ASP A 141 12.65 -2.37 -0.19
CA ASP A 141 12.64 -2.11 1.25
C ASP A 141 12.86 -3.40 2.07
N VAL A 142 11.93 -3.79 2.94
CA VAL A 142 12.03 -5.01 3.76
C VAL A 142 11.08 -6.13 3.31
N TYR A 143 10.44 -6.03 2.15
CA TYR A 143 9.53 -7.08 1.67
C TYR A 143 10.20 -8.46 1.55
N GLY A 144 11.49 -8.51 1.25
CA GLY A 144 12.24 -9.76 1.19
C GLY A 144 12.34 -10.54 2.51
N ARG A 145 11.98 -9.90 3.64
CA ARG A 145 11.94 -10.53 4.97
C ARG A 145 10.52 -10.92 5.40
N MET A 146 9.50 -10.38 4.71
CA MET A 146 8.10 -10.58 5.06
C MET A 146 7.60 -11.90 4.52
N ASP A 147 6.88 -12.63 5.35
CA ASP A 147 6.20 -13.86 4.99
C ASP A 147 4.73 -13.56 4.68
N PHE A 148 4.36 -13.77 3.42
CA PHE A 148 2.99 -13.61 2.92
C PHE A 148 2.78 -14.48 1.68
N ASP A 149 1.53 -14.77 1.36
CA ASP A 149 1.15 -15.55 0.20
C ASP A 149 0.64 -14.64 -0.93
N ILE A 150 0.83 -15.08 -2.18
CA ILE A 150 0.33 -14.39 -3.36
C ILE A 150 -0.99 -15.05 -3.76
N PRO A 151 -2.15 -14.38 -3.59
CA PRO A 151 -3.42 -14.94 -4.04
C PRO A 151 -3.49 -14.95 -5.57
N VAL A 152 -3.96 -16.07 -6.12
CA VAL A 152 -4.05 -16.27 -7.58
C VAL A 152 -5.41 -16.82 -7.93
N GLY A 153 -6.10 -16.18 -8.88
CA GLY A 153 -7.35 -16.64 -9.46
C GLY A 153 -7.16 -17.78 -10.46
N LYS A 154 -8.24 -18.27 -11.02
CA LYS A 154 -8.23 -19.38 -11.98
C LYS A 154 -8.88 -19.03 -13.31
N THR A 155 -10.00 -18.32 -13.27
CA THR A 155 -10.86 -18.05 -14.43
C THR A 155 -10.52 -16.73 -15.11
N GLY A 156 -9.97 -15.78 -14.37
CA GLY A 156 -9.67 -14.43 -14.88
C GLY A 156 -10.90 -13.56 -15.07
N ASP A 157 -11.98 -13.85 -14.37
CA ASP A 157 -13.22 -13.10 -14.40
C ASP A 157 -13.29 -12.00 -13.32
N CYS A 158 -14.39 -11.26 -13.29
CA CYS A 158 -14.61 -10.22 -12.29
C CYS A 158 -14.69 -10.78 -10.87
N PHE A 159 -15.19 -12.00 -10.70
CA PHE A 159 -15.31 -12.64 -9.40
C PHE A 159 -13.95 -13.04 -8.84
N ASP A 160 -13.09 -13.64 -9.66
CA ASP A 160 -11.72 -13.98 -9.24
C ASP A 160 -10.92 -12.73 -8.85
N ARG A 161 -11.05 -11.63 -9.61
CA ARG A 161 -10.40 -10.36 -9.25
C ARG A 161 -10.90 -9.78 -7.94
N TYR A 162 -12.17 -9.97 -7.61
CA TYR A 162 -12.74 -9.62 -6.31
C TYR A 162 -12.12 -10.47 -5.20
N LEU A 163 -12.09 -11.79 -5.36
CA LEU A 163 -11.52 -12.71 -4.36
C LEU A 163 -10.03 -12.45 -4.12
N VAL A 164 -9.25 -12.19 -5.17
CA VAL A 164 -7.84 -11.82 -5.06
C VAL A 164 -7.66 -10.58 -4.19
N ARG A 165 -8.46 -9.53 -4.39
CA ARG A 165 -8.36 -8.31 -3.58
C ARG A 165 -8.75 -8.51 -2.12
N VAL A 166 -9.75 -9.35 -1.86
CA VAL A 166 -10.15 -9.70 -0.49
C VAL A 166 -9.02 -10.42 0.23
N GLU A 167 -8.43 -11.42 -0.42
CA GLU A 167 -7.30 -12.15 0.17
C GLU A 167 -6.06 -11.28 0.31
N GLU A 168 -5.78 -10.37 -0.63
CA GLU A 168 -4.69 -9.41 -0.49
C GLU A 168 -4.83 -8.52 0.76
N MET A 169 -6.04 -8.14 1.15
CA MET A 169 -6.23 -7.39 2.40
C MET A 169 -5.81 -8.21 3.62
N ARG A 170 -6.13 -9.53 3.65
CA ARG A 170 -5.68 -10.42 4.73
C ARG A 170 -4.16 -10.57 4.76
N GLN A 171 -3.54 -10.72 3.60
CA GLN A 171 -2.09 -10.80 3.50
C GLN A 171 -1.41 -9.47 3.90
N SER A 172 -2.01 -8.33 3.58
CA SER A 172 -1.53 -7.02 4.02
C SER A 172 -1.55 -6.86 5.55
N LEU A 173 -2.61 -7.34 6.22
CA LEU A 173 -2.64 -7.39 7.69
C LEU A 173 -1.53 -8.25 8.27
N ARG A 174 -1.24 -9.40 7.65
CA ARG A 174 -0.14 -10.28 8.05
C ARG A 174 1.23 -9.58 7.95
N ILE A 175 1.44 -8.82 6.87
CA ILE A 175 2.66 -8.03 6.68
C ILE A 175 2.75 -6.90 7.72
N ILE A 176 1.65 -6.18 7.97
CA ILE A 176 1.62 -5.08 8.97
C ILE A 176 2.00 -5.61 10.36
N ARG A 177 1.45 -6.76 10.78
CA ARG A 177 1.79 -7.37 12.08
C ARG A 177 3.28 -7.72 12.17
N GLN A 178 3.85 -8.34 11.14
CA GLN A 178 5.28 -8.62 11.08
C GLN A 178 6.13 -7.34 11.16
N CYS A 179 5.69 -6.27 10.48
CA CYS A 179 6.36 -4.98 10.56
C CYS A 179 6.34 -4.40 11.98
N ILE A 180 5.24 -4.54 12.72
CA ILE A 180 5.12 -4.09 14.11
C ILE A 180 6.07 -4.88 15.01
N ASP A 181 6.07 -6.21 14.87
CA ASP A 181 6.84 -7.13 15.72
C ASP A 181 8.35 -7.01 15.50
N GLU A 182 8.78 -6.80 14.25
CA GLU A 182 10.19 -6.79 13.85
C GLU A 182 10.79 -5.38 13.74
N MET A 183 10.04 -4.32 14.03
CA MET A 183 10.50 -2.95 13.81
C MET A 183 11.66 -2.59 14.75
N PRO A 184 12.88 -2.33 14.24
CA PRO A 184 14.00 -1.96 15.08
C PRO A 184 13.86 -0.51 15.54
N GLY A 185 14.35 -0.20 16.72
CA GLY A 185 14.55 1.18 17.16
C GLY A 185 15.69 1.86 16.39
N GLY A 186 15.68 3.18 16.33
CA GLY A 186 16.77 3.94 15.70
C GLY A 186 16.28 5.08 14.81
N PRO A 187 17.19 5.67 14.00
CA PRO A 187 16.84 6.79 13.13
C PRO A 187 15.92 6.35 12.01
N VAL A 188 14.86 7.10 11.77
CA VAL A 188 13.85 6.82 10.74
C VAL A 188 14.20 7.41 9.36
N ARG A 189 15.32 8.13 9.27
CA ARG A 189 15.83 8.70 8.02
C ARG A 189 17.35 8.76 8.04
N THR A 190 17.95 8.89 6.85
CA THR A 190 19.40 9.11 6.73
C THR A 190 19.85 10.35 7.48
N GLN A 191 21.07 10.30 8.00
CA GLN A 191 21.73 11.44 8.65
C GLN A 191 22.53 12.30 7.65
N ASP A 192 22.55 11.94 6.38
CA ASP A 192 23.22 12.72 5.33
C ASP A 192 22.39 13.97 5.01
N ASN A 193 22.89 15.14 5.44
CA ASN A 193 22.26 16.43 5.24
C ASN A 193 22.26 16.89 3.76
N LYS A 194 22.93 16.15 2.86
CA LYS A 194 22.86 16.39 1.41
C LYS A 194 21.59 15.80 0.79
N ILE A 195 20.98 14.82 1.46
CA ILE A 195 19.78 14.11 0.98
C ILE A 195 18.57 14.46 1.84
N ALA A 196 18.73 14.47 3.16
CA ALA A 196 17.65 14.76 4.10
C ALA A 196 17.89 16.09 4.82
N PRO A 197 16.86 16.92 5.01
CA PRO A 197 17.01 18.20 5.70
C PRO A 197 17.57 18.04 7.12
N PRO A 198 18.54 18.87 7.53
CA PRO A 198 19.06 18.84 8.90
C PRO A 198 17.99 19.21 9.91
N ARG A 199 18.21 18.85 11.18
CA ARG A 199 17.32 19.24 12.26
C ARG A 199 17.34 20.76 12.48
N ARG A 200 16.18 21.34 12.83
CA ARG A 200 16.06 22.80 13.05
C ARG A 200 17.07 23.33 14.07
N GLY A 201 17.38 22.56 15.11
CA GLY A 201 18.38 22.93 16.10
C GLY A 201 19.80 23.00 15.54
N GLU A 202 20.17 22.06 14.68
CA GLU A 202 21.47 21.99 14.03
C GLU A 202 21.71 23.18 13.11
N MET A 203 20.69 23.62 12.36
CA MET A 203 20.79 24.80 11.49
C MET A 203 21.14 26.08 12.24
N LYS A 204 20.83 26.16 13.54
CA LYS A 204 21.14 27.32 14.38
C LYS A 204 22.54 27.27 14.97
N GLN A 205 23.21 26.14 14.95
CA GLN A 205 24.48 25.89 15.61
C GLN A 205 25.63 25.58 14.61
N SER A 206 25.26 25.02 13.45
CA SER A 206 26.22 24.63 12.41
C SER A 206 25.97 25.38 11.12
N MET A 207 26.99 26.08 10.63
CA MET A 207 26.94 26.76 9.33
C MET A 207 26.79 25.75 8.19
N GLU A 208 27.42 24.58 8.28
CA GLU A 208 27.32 23.52 7.28
C GLU A 208 25.87 22.99 7.17
N ALA A 209 25.22 22.74 8.30
CA ALA A 209 23.82 22.34 8.32
C ALA A 209 22.90 23.40 7.70
N LEU A 210 23.13 24.67 7.98
CA LEU A 210 22.38 25.76 7.38
C LEU A 210 22.58 25.83 5.86
N ILE A 211 23.82 25.67 5.35
CA ILE A 211 24.11 25.63 3.93
C ILE A 211 23.42 24.46 3.24
N HIS A 212 23.50 23.26 3.81
CA HIS A 212 22.82 22.08 3.25
C HIS A 212 21.29 22.24 3.22
N HIS A 213 20.71 22.79 4.29
CA HIS A 213 19.29 23.11 4.29
C HIS A 213 18.94 24.08 3.16
N PHE A 214 19.69 25.16 3.02
CA PHE A 214 19.45 26.17 2.00
C PHE A 214 19.54 25.57 0.59
N LYS A 215 20.59 24.80 0.33
CA LYS A 215 20.80 24.14 -0.97
C LYS A 215 19.69 23.14 -1.31
N LEU A 216 19.27 22.30 -0.37
CA LEU A 216 18.19 21.34 -0.60
C LEU A 216 16.88 22.00 -1.01
N TYR A 217 16.58 23.19 -0.48
CA TYR A 217 15.32 23.89 -0.78
C TYR A 217 15.41 24.85 -1.97
N THR A 218 16.59 25.20 -2.43
CA THR A 218 16.76 26.07 -3.59
C THR A 218 17.10 25.31 -4.88
N GLU A 219 18.05 24.40 -4.85
CA GLU A 219 18.51 23.63 -6.01
C GLU A 219 18.26 22.10 -5.91
N GLY A 220 17.92 21.59 -4.72
CA GLY A 220 17.78 20.16 -4.49
C GLY A 220 19.14 19.45 -4.37
N TYR A 221 19.15 18.15 -4.56
CA TYR A 221 20.37 17.34 -4.63
C TYR A 221 20.64 16.94 -6.08
N HIS A 222 21.92 16.90 -6.43
CA HIS A 222 22.34 16.51 -7.77
C HIS A 222 22.31 14.99 -7.93
N VAL A 223 21.72 14.54 -9.00
CA VAL A 223 21.73 13.15 -9.44
C VAL A 223 22.72 13.02 -10.59
N PRO A 224 23.61 12.00 -10.61
CA PRO A 224 24.49 11.79 -11.76
C PRO A 224 23.70 11.52 -13.03
N GLU A 225 24.28 11.87 -14.19
CA GLU A 225 23.67 11.55 -15.48
C GLU A 225 23.49 10.04 -15.66
N GLY A 226 22.34 9.64 -16.14
CA GLY A 226 22.00 8.24 -16.35
C GLY A 226 20.50 8.08 -16.45
N GLU A 227 20.09 6.88 -16.80
CA GLU A 227 18.69 6.48 -16.82
C GLU A 227 18.43 5.37 -15.81
N THR A 228 17.26 5.39 -15.21
CA THR A 228 16.85 4.34 -14.29
C THR A 228 15.34 4.05 -14.41
N TYR A 229 14.98 2.79 -14.31
CA TYR A 229 13.60 2.36 -14.17
C TYR A 229 13.43 1.69 -12.81
N THR A 230 12.46 2.14 -12.05
CA THR A 230 12.11 1.54 -10.76
C THR A 230 10.61 1.29 -10.70
N ALA A 231 10.24 0.08 -10.38
CA ALA A 231 8.84 -0.32 -10.24
C ALA A 231 8.53 -0.80 -8.83
N VAL A 232 7.31 -0.53 -8.38
CA VAL A 232 6.76 -1.02 -7.11
C VAL A 232 5.39 -1.64 -7.34
N GLU A 233 5.03 -2.59 -6.50
CA GLU A 233 3.69 -3.20 -6.52
C GLU A 233 2.68 -2.27 -5.84
N ALA A 234 1.99 -1.46 -6.62
CA ALA A 234 0.89 -0.66 -6.15
C ALA A 234 -0.40 -1.50 -6.01
N PRO A 235 -1.43 -1.04 -5.27
CA PRO A 235 -2.65 -1.81 -5.06
C PRO A 235 -3.39 -2.21 -6.34
N LYS A 236 -3.27 -1.43 -7.41
CA LYS A 236 -3.91 -1.71 -8.71
C LYS A 236 -3.02 -2.42 -9.70
N GLY A 237 -1.73 -2.52 -9.42
CA GLY A 237 -0.74 -3.12 -10.29
C GLY A 237 0.62 -2.44 -10.19
N GLU A 238 1.47 -2.67 -11.16
CA GLU A 238 2.80 -2.07 -11.22
C GLU A 238 2.71 -0.55 -11.37
N PHE A 239 3.43 0.16 -10.52
CA PHE A 239 3.72 1.58 -10.67
C PHE A 239 5.20 1.75 -10.98
N GLY A 240 5.50 2.04 -12.22
CA GLY A 240 6.86 2.23 -12.71
C GLY A 240 7.19 3.70 -12.93
N VAL A 241 8.41 4.08 -12.58
CA VAL A 241 8.98 5.41 -12.84
C VAL A 241 10.25 5.24 -13.64
N TYR A 242 10.30 5.87 -14.78
CA TYR A 242 11.50 6.00 -15.62
C TYR A 242 11.98 7.45 -15.61
N VAL A 243 13.24 7.64 -15.33
CA VAL A 243 13.89 8.96 -15.27
C VAL A 243 15.17 8.91 -16.05
#